data_4698f6eb313c6abd2842889c5ce8d07b
#
_entry.id   4698f6eb313c6abd2842889c5ce8d07b
#
_cell.length_a   1.000
_cell.length_b   1.000
_cell.length_c   1.000
_cell.angle_alpha   90.00
_cell.angle_beta   90.00
_cell.angle_gamma   90.00
#
_symmetry.space_group_name_H-M   'P 1'
#
loop_
_entity.id
_entity.type
_entity.pdbx_description
1 polymer ?
#
loop_
_entity_poly.entity_id
_entity_poly.type
_entity_poly.pdbx_seq_one_letter_code
_entity_poly.pdbx_strand_id
1 'polypeptide(L)'
;MKVTAIANQKGGVGKTSTCVNLSAGLGMLGQKILLIDMDPQSNSTSGLGVERHSLEASVYDMLVDEVEFEKCVIPTQWQGVSVLPSTIDLAGAEIELVSVMSRETRLKRSLAHATGYDYIFIDCPPSLGLLTLNSLVASDSIIIPIQCEYYALEGLSQLTRTIELVRSHLNASLALDGLLLTMFDMRTRLSRDVADEVRSRFQEKVFKTTIPRNVRISEAPSHGMPIQYYDTASLGSTAYNNFAMEVLKKCQNKEA
;
A
#
# COMPACT_ATOMS: atom_id res chain seq x y z
N MET A 1 -16.92 1.33 -0.71
CA MET A 1 -15.60 1.05 -0.10
C MET A 1 -14.77 0.23 -1.07
N LYS A 2 -13.52 0.60 -1.29
CA LYS A 2 -12.60 -0.12 -2.18
C LYS A 2 -11.34 -0.51 -1.41
N VAL A 3 -10.98 -1.81 -1.44
CA VAL A 3 -9.78 -2.34 -0.78
C VAL A 3 -8.67 -2.52 -1.83
N THR A 4 -7.50 -1.92 -1.59
CA THR A 4 -6.38 -1.95 -2.54
C THR A 4 -5.08 -2.30 -1.84
N ALA A 5 -4.46 -3.43 -2.22
CA ALA A 5 -3.12 -3.77 -1.77
C ALA A 5 -2.05 -2.95 -2.52
N ILE A 6 -1.03 -2.50 -1.81
CA ILE A 6 0.16 -1.89 -2.42
C ILE A 6 1.33 -2.86 -2.18
N ALA A 7 1.70 -3.59 -3.23
CA ALA A 7 2.62 -4.71 -3.10
C ALA A 7 3.71 -4.69 -4.18
N ASN A 8 4.90 -5.11 -3.79
CA ASN A 8 6.00 -5.48 -4.67
C ASN A 8 6.99 -6.32 -3.85
N GLN A 9 7.53 -7.36 -4.45
CA GLN A 9 8.51 -8.26 -3.82
C GLN A 9 9.84 -7.57 -3.53
N LYS A 10 10.22 -6.58 -4.34
CA LYS A 10 11.45 -5.81 -4.14
C LYS A 10 11.28 -4.84 -2.97
N GLY A 11 12.23 -4.87 -2.03
CA GLY A 11 12.35 -3.86 -0.97
C GLY A 11 12.74 -2.48 -1.53
N GLY A 12 12.33 -1.41 -0.84
CA GLY A 12 12.77 -0.06 -1.18
C GLY A 12 12.16 0.56 -2.44
N VAL A 13 11.12 -0.04 -3.04
CA VAL A 13 10.46 0.51 -4.26
C VAL A 13 9.41 1.59 -3.96
N GLY A 14 9.22 1.97 -2.69
CA GLY A 14 8.29 3.01 -2.30
C GLY A 14 6.87 2.51 -2.00
N LYS A 15 6.67 1.24 -1.60
CA LYS A 15 5.36 0.73 -1.15
C LYS A 15 4.78 1.56 -0.01
N THR A 16 5.47 1.59 1.11
CA THR A 16 5.11 2.34 2.31
C THR A 16 4.92 3.84 2.03
N SER A 17 5.87 4.45 1.31
CA SER A 17 5.75 5.86 0.91
C SER A 17 4.50 6.09 0.07
N THR A 18 4.14 5.15 -0.80
CA THR A 18 2.91 5.24 -1.61
C THR A 18 1.67 5.08 -0.74
N CYS A 19 1.63 4.10 0.18
CA CYS A 19 0.51 3.92 1.11
C CYS A 19 0.24 5.17 1.93
N VAL A 20 1.26 5.68 2.61
CA VAL A 20 1.16 6.86 3.50
C VAL A 20 0.73 8.10 2.71
N ASN A 21 1.42 8.41 1.62
CA ASN A 21 1.19 9.67 0.91
C ASN A 21 -0.06 9.64 0.00
N LEU A 22 -0.46 8.48 -0.53
CA LEU A 22 -1.74 8.32 -1.23
C LEU A 22 -2.91 8.47 -0.25
N SER A 23 -2.81 7.85 0.92
CA SER A 23 -3.82 7.97 1.99
C SER A 23 -4.00 9.42 2.40
N ALA A 24 -2.90 10.13 2.68
CA ALA A 24 -2.95 11.54 3.04
C ALA A 24 -3.52 12.43 1.91
N GLY A 25 -3.09 12.21 0.66
CA GLY A 25 -3.59 12.96 -0.49
C GLY A 25 -5.08 12.77 -0.73
N LEU A 26 -5.61 11.55 -0.59
CA LEU A 26 -7.04 11.28 -0.70
C LEU A 26 -7.82 11.83 0.51
N GLY A 27 -7.28 11.75 1.72
CA GLY A 27 -7.86 12.36 2.91
C GLY A 27 -8.02 13.88 2.75
N MET A 28 -7.03 14.57 2.19
CA MET A 28 -7.11 15.99 1.84
C MET A 28 -8.20 16.30 0.79
N LEU A 29 -8.54 15.32 -0.06
CA LEU A 29 -9.63 15.40 -1.03
C LEU A 29 -10.99 15.00 -0.43
N GLY A 30 -11.08 14.87 0.90
CA GLY A 30 -12.33 14.60 1.63
C GLY A 30 -12.72 13.14 1.70
N GLN A 31 -11.86 12.21 1.29
CA GLN A 31 -12.12 10.78 1.40
C GLN A 31 -11.80 10.24 2.80
N LYS A 32 -12.52 9.21 3.24
CA LYS A 32 -12.26 8.49 4.49
C LYS A 32 -11.41 7.26 4.18
N ILE A 33 -10.20 7.25 4.72
CA ILE A 33 -9.17 6.25 4.41
C ILE A 33 -8.83 5.44 5.64
N LEU A 34 -8.75 4.12 5.48
CA LEU A 34 -8.04 3.24 6.40
C LEU A 34 -6.76 2.76 5.74
N LEU A 35 -5.62 2.98 6.40
CA LEU A 35 -4.35 2.37 6.03
C LEU A 35 -4.10 1.18 6.94
N ILE A 36 -3.87 0.00 6.36
CA ILE A 36 -3.51 -1.22 7.10
C ILE A 36 -2.03 -1.48 6.88
N ASP A 37 -1.27 -1.53 7.96
CA ASP A 37 0.16 -1.83 7.91
C ASP A 37 0.37 -3.34 8.11
N MET A 38 0.66 -4.06 7.01
CA MET A 38 0.92 -5.52 7.02
C MET A 38 2.42 -5.85 7.03
N ASP A 39 3.28 -4.83 7.22
CA ASP A 39 4.73 -5.06 7.33
C ASP A 39 5.15 -5.08 8.81
N PRO A 40 5.80 -6.15 9.30
CA PRO A 40 6.34 -6.21 10.67
C PRO A 40 7.32 -5.07 11.01
N GLN A 41 7.89 -4.42 9.99
CA GLN A 41 8.75 -3.23 10.20
C GLN A 41 7.96 -2.00 10.65
N SER A 42 6.64 -1.99 10.51
CA SER A 42 5.71 -0.94 10.97
C SER A 42 6.04 0.45 10.42
N ASN A 43 6.51 0.50 9.16
CA ASN A 43 6.95 1.76 8.56
C ASN A 43 5.78 2.68 8.19
N SER A 44 4.63 2.13 7.79
CA SER A 44 3.41 2.93 7.55
C SER A 44 2.86 3.49 8.87
N THR A 45 2.87 2.70 9.93
CA THR A 45 2.45 3.10 11.28
C THR A 45 3.26 4.31 11.77
N SER A 46 4.59 4.20 11.78
CA SER A 46 5.47 5.30 12.18
C SER A 46 5.45 6.47 11.21
N GLY A 47 5.30 6.21 9.91
CA GLY A 47 5.18 7.24 8.87
C GLY A 47 3.92 8.12 8.99
N LEU A 48 2.90 7.64 9.70
CA LEU A 48 1.71 8.40 10.09
C LEU A 48 1.82 9.05 11.47
N GLY A 49 2.96 8.93 12.15
CA GLY A 49 3.20 9.52 13.46
C GLY A 49 2.59 8.74 14.62
N VAL A 50 2.25 7.47 14.43
CA VAL A 50 1.74 6.62 15.50
C VAL A 50 2.89 5.93 16.24
N GLU A 51 2.92 6.10 17.56
CA GLU A 51 3.94 5.51 18.43
C GLU A 51 3.64 4.02 18.68
N ARG A 52 4.58 3.14 18.27
CA ARG A 52 4.40 1.67 18.34
C ARG A 52 4.32 1.13 19.77
N HIS A 53 4.96 1.80 20.72
CA HIS A 53 5.03 1.34 22.13
C HIS A 53 3.77 1.66 22.95
N SER A 54 2.87 2.47 22.42
CA SER A 54 1.62 2.87 23.09
C SER A 54 0.39 2.19 22.52
N LEU A 55 0.57 1.20 21.62
CA LEU A 55 -0.53 0.50 20.99
C LEU A 55 -1.19 -0.47 21.99
N GLU A 56 -2.53 -0.41 22.09
CA GLU A 56 -3.33 -1.38 22.85
C GLU A 56 -3.57 -2.66 22.04
N ALA A 57 -3.72 -2.53 20.73
CA ALA A 57 -3.87 -3.63 19.80
C ALA A 57 -3.32 -3.25 18.40
N SER A 58 -2.99 -4.26 17.62
CA SER A 58 -2.38 -4.14 16.29
C SER A 58 -3.01 -5.10 15.29
N VAL A 59 -2.53 -5.10 14.07
CA VAL A 59 -2.92 -6.08 13.05
C VAL A 59 -2.56 -7.52 13.47
N TYR A 60 -1.49 -7.71 14.26
CA TYR A 60 -1.14 -9.02 14.82
C TYR A 60 -2.26 -9.55 15.71
N ASP A 61 -2.70 -8.76 16.70
CA ASP A 61 -3.76 -9.14 17.64
C ASP A 61 -5.07 -9.47 16.91
N MET A 62 -5.39 -8.71 15.86
CA MET A 62 -6.56 -8.99 15.02
C MET A 62 -6.44 -10.29 14.24
N LEU A 63 -5.26 -10.61 13.69
CA LEU A 63 -5.06 -11.79 12.84
C LEU A 63 -4.88 -13.07 13.64
N VAL A 64 -4.19 -13.01 14.79
CA VAL A 64 -3.82 -14.17 15.61
C VAL A 64 -4.81 -14.38 16.74
N ASP A 65 -5.04 -13.33 17.55
CA ASP A 65 -5.85 -13.40 18.76
C ASP A 65 -7.33 -13.06 18.52
N GLU A 66 -7.71 -12.79 17.26
CA GLU A 66 -9.10 -12.48 16.84
C GLU A 66 -9.70 -11.27 17.58
N VAL A 67 -8.85 -10.31 17.96
CA VAL A 67 -9.31 -9.04 18.54
C VAL A 67 -10.20 -8.31 17.53
N GLU A 68 -11.29 -7.73 18.01
CA GLU A 68 -12.27 -7.02 17.19
C GLU A 68 -11.61 -5.89 16.38
N PHE A 69 -11.96 -5.80 15.10
CA PHE A 69 -11.41 -4.83 14.16
C PHE A 69 -11.42 -3.40 14.70
N GLU A 70 -12.53 -2.97 15.31
CA GLU A 70 -12.73 -1.62 15.80
C GLU A 70 -11.77 -1.25 16.95
N LYS A 71 -11.31 -2.23 17.72
CA LYS A 71 -10.34 -2.03 18.81
C LYS A 71 -8.91 -1.86 18.30
N CYS A 72 -8.64 -2.34 17.09
CA CYS A 72 -7.31 -2.27 16.50
C CYS A 72 -7.09 -1.02 15.65
N VAL A 73 -8.17 -0.30 15.26
CA VAL A 73 -8.06 0.88 14.40
C VAL A 73 -7.86 2.15 15.22
N ILE A 74 -6.89 2.96 14.80
CA ILE A 74 -6.52 4.23 15.46
C ILE A 74 -6.77 5.39 14.50
N PRO A 75 -7.48 6.45 14.92
CA PRO A 75 -7.52 7.69 14.16
C PRO A 75 -6.13 8.35 14.16
N THR A 76 -5.75 8.95 13.05
CA THR A 76 -4.50 9.73 12.97
C THR A 76 -4.80 11.22 13.04
N GLN A 77 -3.75 12.03 13.21
CA GLN A 77 -3.88 13.49 13.14
C GLN A 77 -4.11 14.02 11.71
N TRP A 78 -3.99 13.15 10.70
CA TRP A 78 -4.09 13.51 9.28
C TRP A 78 -5.54 13.42 8.82
N GLN A 79 -5.99 14.47 8.13
CA GLN A 79 -7.37 14.60 7.69
C GLN A 79 -7.88 13.34 6.98
N GLY A 80 -8.95 12.74 7.49
CA GLY A 80 -9.64 11.61 6.87
C GLY A 80 -8.88 10.29 6.91
N VAL A 81 -7.74 10.19 7.61
CA VAL A 81 -6.90 8.98 7.66
C VAL A 81 -6.95 8.32 9.02
N SER A 82 -7.31 7.04 9.04
CA SER A 82 -7.13 6.13 10.17
C SER A 82 -6.09 5.06 9.82
N VAL A 83 -5.51 4.40 10.82
CA VAL A 83 -4.54 3.32 10.62
C VAL A 83 -4.92 2.10 11.46
N LEU A 84 -4.77 0.92 10.88
CA LEU A 84 -4.65 -0.35 11.58
C LEU A 84 -3.14 -0.64 11.69
N PRO A 85 -2.54 -0.40 12.88
CA PRO A 85 -1.09 -0.36 13.02
C PRO A 85 -0.47 -1.75 13.06
N SER A 86 0.82 -1.83 12.76
CA SER A 86 1.66 -3.02 12.89
C SER A 86 2.65 -2.89 14.04
N THR A 87 3.08 -4.05 14.55
CA THR A 87 4.21 -4.20 15.45
C THR A 87 5.17 -5.27 14.94
N ILE A 88 6.33 -5.39 15.57
CA ILE A 88 7.29 -6.45 15.24
C ILE A 88 6.72 -7.86 15.48
N ASP A 89 5.73 -8.00 16.38
CA ASP A 89 5.09 -9.27 16.70
C ASP A 89 4.38 -9.87 15.49
N LEU A 90 4.00 -9.04 14.51
CA LEU A 90 3.41 -9.51 13.26
C LEU A 90 4.33 -10.49 12.49
N ALA A 91 5.64 -10.45 12.72
CA ALA A 91 6.54 -11.48 12.18
C ALA A 91 6.22 -12.88 12.72
N GLY A 92 5.73 -12.98 13.96
CA GLY A 92 5.28 -14.22 14.57
C GLY A 92 4.02 -14.80 13.92
N ALA A 93 3.13 -13.95 13.39
CA ALA A 93 1.90 -14.38 12.76
C ALA A 93 2.13 -15.33 11.57
N GLU A 94 3.23 -15.19 10.82
CA GLU A 94 3.56 -16.11 9.71
C GLU A 94 3.85 -17.53 10.19
N ILE A 95 4.30 -17.70 11.44
CA ILE A 95 4.56 -19.00 12.07
C ILE A 95 3.30 -19.55 12.74
N GLU A 96 2.64 -18.72 13.55
CA GLU A 96 1.50 -19.11 14.37
C GLU A 96 0.27 -19.49 13.54
N LEU A 97 0.05 -18.79 12.44
CA LEU A 97 -1.05 -19.07 11.53
C LEU A 97 -0.83 -20.31 10.65
N VAL A 98 0.36 -20.93 10.64
CA VAL A 98 0.65 -22.09 9.76
C VAL A 98 -0.35 -23.24 9.95
N SER A 99 -0.72 -23.52 11.20
CA SER A 99 -1.66 -24.61 11.55
C SER A 99 -3.13 -24.18 11.52
N VAL A 100 -3.43 -22.92 11.28
CA VAL A 100 -4.78 -22.38 11.34
C VAL A 100 -5.50 -22.61 10.01
N MET A 101 -6.73 -23.16 10.08
CA MET A 101 -7.57 -23.35 8.89
C MET A 101 -7.98 -22.01 8.28
N SER A 102 -7.95 -21.94 6.95
CA SER A 102 -8.31 -20.71 6.20
C SER A 102 -7.51 -19.47 6.62
N ARG A 103 -6.25 -19.68 7.00
CA ARG A 103 -5.31 -18.63 7.42
C ARG A 103 -5.15 -17.52 6.39
N GLU A 104 -5.32 -17.83 5.11
CA GLU A 104 -5.20 -16.89 4.00
C GLU A 104 -6.36 -15.88 3.92
N THR A 105 -7.44 -16.13 4.64
CA THR A 105 -8.66 -15.30 4.61
C THR A 105 -8.90 -14.52 5.92
N ARG A 106 -7.98 -14.56 6.87
CA ARG A 106 -8.11 -13.90 8.17
C ARG A 106 -8.38 -12.40 8.01
N LEU A 107 -7.54 -11.68 7.28
CA LEU A 107 -7.73 -10.26 7.02
C LEU A 107 -9.07 -9.97 6.31
N LYS A 108 -9.42 -10.77 5.30
CA LYS A 108 -10.69 -10.59 4.58
C LYS A 108 -11.90 -10.71 5.50
N ARG A 109 -11.87 -11.65 6.44
CA ARG A 109 -12.98 -11.82 7.42
C ARG A 109 -13.07 -10.64 8.38
N SER A 110 -11.94 -10.16 8.89
CA SER A 110 -11.91 -8.98 9.76
C SER A 110 -12.41 -7.73 9.05
N LEU A 111 -12.05 -7.54 7.76
CA LEU A 111 -12.50 -6.40 6.96
C LEU A 111 -14.01 -6.43 6.61
N ALA A 112 -14.71 -7.53 6.82
CA ALA A 112 -16.17 -7.55 6.68
C ALA A 112 -16.88 -6.63 7.70
N HIS A 113 -16.21 -6.27 8.79
CA HIS A 113 -16.70 -5.34 9.82
C HIS A 113 -16.25 -3.89 9.54
N ALA A 114 -15.34 -3.66 8.61
CA ALA A 114 -14.88 -2.32 8.27
C ALA A 114 -15.99 -1.50 7.60
N THR A 115 -16.47 -0.49 8.27
CA THR A 115 -17.52 0.41 7.75
C THR A 115 -17.08 1.86 7.82
N GLY A 116 -17.68 2.72 6.97
CA GLY A 116 -17.45 4.15 7.02
C GLY A 116 -16.19 4.64 6.33
N TYR A 117 -15.49 3.79 5.59
CA TYR A 117 -14.32 4.14 4.76
C TYR A 117 -14.70 4.13 3.28
N ASP A 118 -14.13 5.07 2.51
CA ASP A 118 -14.23 5.09 1.06
C ASP A 118 -13.17 4.19 0.43
N TYR A 119 -11.94 4.21 1.00
CA TYR A 119 -10.81 3.40 0.57
C TYR A 119 -10.10 2.74 1.76
N ILE A 120 -9.64 1.52 1.53
CA ILE A 120 -8.71 0.80 2.42
C ILE A 120 -7.45 0.51 1.61
N PHE A 121 -6.30 1.00 2.07
CA PHE A 121 -5.00 0.66 1.51
C PHE A 121 -4.27 -0.31 2.43
N ILE A 122 -3.65 -1.34 1.85
CA ILE A 122 -2.89 -2.34 2.60
C ILE A 122 -1.43 -2.23 2.18
N ASP A 123 -0.55 -1.83 3.10
CA ASP A 123 0.90 -1.80 2.89
C ASP A 123 1.47 -3.20 3.09
N CYS A 124 1.92 -3.83 2.02
CA CYS A 124 2.42 -5.20 2.04
C CYS A 124 3.93 -5.25 2.34
N PRO A 125 4.40 -6.27 3.08
CA PRO A 125 5.83 -6.50 3.27
C PRO A 125 6.53 -6.82 1.93
N PRO A 126 7.88 -6.77 1.88
CA PRO A 126 8.65 -7.10 0.68
C PRO A 126 8.79 -8.63 0.45
N SER A 127 7.92 -9.43 1.03
CA SER A 127 7.89 -10.89 0.88
C SER A 127 6.60 -11.32 0.19
N LEU A 128 6.58 -12.53 -0.38
CA LEU A 128 5.36 -13.17 -0.88
C LEU A 128 4.87 -14.24 0.11
N GLY A 129 5.00 -13.96 1.42
CA GLY A 129 4.57 -14.81 2.52
C GLY A 129 3.07 -14.73 2.81
N LEU A 130 2.67 -15.28 3.94
CA LEU A 130 1.27 -15.37 4.36
C LEU A 130 0.62 -13.99 4.58
N LEU A 131 1.38 -12.99 5.03
CA LEU A 131 0.89 -11.62 5.22
C LEU A 131 0.51 -10.97 3.88
N THR A 132 1.38 -11.09 2.87
CA THR A 132 1.07 -10.61 1.51
C THR A 132 -0.11 -11.37 0.91
N LEU A 133 -0.19 -12.68 1.14
CA LEU A 133 -1.30 -13.49 0.66
C LEU A 133 -2.64 -13.03 1.29
N ASN A 134 -2.68 -12.81 2.61
CA ASN A 134 -3.85 -12.22 3.28
C ASN A 134 -4.26 -10.87 2.67
N SER A 135 -3.28 -10.01 2.40
CA SER A 135 -3.49 -8.70 1.80
C SER A 135 -4.14 -8.82 0.41
N LEU A 136 -3.64 -9.72 -0.44
CA LEU A 136 -4.18 -9.93 -1.80
C LEU A 136 -5.56 -10.60 -1.79
N VAL A 137 -5.79 -11.52 -0.86
CA VAL A 137 -7.09 -12.20 -0.70
C VAL A 137 -8.17 -11.25 -0.21
N ALA A 138 -7.81 -10.28 0.62
CA ALA A 138 -8.71 -9.27 1.14
C ALA A 138 -8.99 -8.10 0.18
N SER A 139 -8.20 -7.97 -0.90
CA SER A 139 -8.23 -6.80 -1.78
C SER A 139 -9.12 -6.99 -3.01
N ASP A 140 -9.76 -5.88 -3.45
CA ASP A 140 -10.43 -5.78 -4.75
C ASP A 140 -9.41 -5.56 -5.87
N SER A 141 -8.31 -4.85 -5.53
CA SER A 141 -7.30 -4.49 -6.52
C SER A 141 -5.90 -4.36 -5.91
N ILE A 142 -4.91 -4.31 -6.80
CA ILE A 142 -3.50 -4.12 -6.44
C ILE A 142 -2.91 -2.94 -7.23
N ILE A 143 -2.15 -2.09 -6.54
CA ILE A 143 -1.23 -1.11 -7.11
C ILE A 143 0.19 -1.62 -6.91
N ILE A 144 1.01 -1.58 -7.95
CA ILE A 144 2.39 -2.06 -7.91
C ILE A 144 3.35 -0.88 -8.12
N PRO A 145 3.99 -0.36 -7.06
CA PRO A 145 5.07 0.60 -7.21
C PRO A 145 6.29 -0.06 -7.87
N ILE A 146 6.84 0.59 -8.89
CA ILE A 146 8.00 0.11 -9.65
C ILE A 146 9.07 1.18 -9.66
N GLN A 147 10.21 0.88 -9.07
CA GLN A 147 11.38 1.75 -9.15
C GLN A 147 11.98 1.70 -10.56
N CYS A 148 12.26 2.86 -11.16
CA CYS A 148 12.81 2.97 -12.52
C CYS A 148 14.31 2.62 -12.56
N GLU A 149 14.64 1.33 -12.29
CA GLU A 149 15.98 0.75 -12.29
C GLU A 149 16.02 -0.57 -13.09
N TYR A 150 17.22 -1.03 -13.45
CA TYR A 150 17.46 -2.14 -14.38
C TYR A 150 16.67 -3.44 -14.06
N TYR A 151 16.57 -3.83 -12.79
CA TYR A 151 15.86 -5.06 -12.39
C TYR A 151 14.34 -4.88 -12.16
N ALA A 152 13.76 -3.78 -12.61
CA ALA A 152 12.35 -3.47 -12.36
C ALA A 152 11.38 -4.52 -12.93
N LEU A 153 11.65 -5.04 -14.10
CA LEU A 153 10.78 -5.97 -14.83
C LEU A 153 10.89 -7.43 -14.34
N GLU A 154 12.04 -7.83 -13.79
CA GLU A 154 12.23 -9.19 -13.29
C GLU A 154 11.34 -9.44 -12.05
N GLY A 155 11.38 -8.55 -11.07
CA GLY A 155 10.53 -8.63 -9.88
C GLY A 155 9.03 -8.57 -10.20
N LEU A 156 8.65 -7.84 -11.27
CA LEU A 156 7.27 -7.77 -11.71
C LEU A 156 6.74 -9.10 -12.24
N SER A 157 7.55 -9.88 -12.95
CA SER A 157 7.15 -11.18 -13.48
C SER A 157 6.80 -12.18 -12.37
N GLN A 158 7.56 -12.22 -11.28
CA GLN A 158 7.27 -13.09 -10.15
C GLN A 158 5.98 -12.65 -9.41
N LEU A 159 5.81 -11.36 -9.19
CA LEU A 159 4.60 -10.83 -8.56
C LEU A 159 3.36 -11.10 -9.42
N THR A 160 3.44 -10.92 -10.74
CA THR A 160 2.34 -11.22 -11.66
C THR A 160 1.91 -12.69 -11.56
N ARG A 161 2.86 -13.62 -11.49
CA ARG A 161 2.57 -15.05 -11.30
C ARG A 161 1.85 -15.30 -9.96
N THR A 162 2.27 -14.64 -8.88
CA THR A 162 1.58 -14.76 -7.58
C THR A 162 0.17 -14.22 -7.65
N ILE A 163 -0.05 -13.07 -8.29
CA ILE A 163 -1.38 -12.49 -8.50
C ILE A 163 -2.28 -13.48 -9.29
N GLU A 164 -1.77 -14.12 -10.33
CA GLU A 164 -2.49 -15.13 -11.10
C GLU A 164 -2.88 -16.36 -10.26
N LEU A 165 -1.98 -16.83 -9.39
CA LEU A 165 -2.28 -17.92 -8.46
C LEU A 165 -3.36 -17.51 -7.43
N VAL A 166 -3.29 -16.31 -6.89
CA VAL A 166 -4.32 -15.79 -5.98
C VAL A 166 -5.66 -15.68 -6.70
N ARG A 167 -5.68 -15.16 -7.92
CA ARG A 167 -6.91 -15.04 -8.73
C ARG A 167 -7.53 -16.39 -9.04
N SER A 168 -6.75 -17.40 -9.35
CA SER A 168 -7.25 -18.70 -9.74
C SER A 168 -7.78 -19.54 -8.57
N HIS A 169 -7.28 -19.32 -7.34
CA HIS A 169 -7.60 -20.20 -6.21
C HIS A 169 -8.28 -19.52 -5.01
N LEU A 170 -8.04 -18.22 -4.79
CA LEU A 170 -8.42 -17.57 -3.54
C LEU A 170 -9.27 -16.30 -3.71
N ASN A 171 -9.01 -15.50 -4.77
CA ASN A 171 -9.69 -14.24 -5.00
C ASN A 171 -9.82 -13.94 -6.49
N ALA A 172 -10.85 -14.50 -7.14
CA ALA A 172 -11.08 -14.34 -8.58
C ALA A 172 -11.35 -12.88 -9.00
N SER A 173 -11.76 -12.01 -8.09
CA SER A 173 -12.06 -10.60 -8.35
C SER A 173 -10.83 -9.69 -8.29
N LEU A 174 -9.68 -10.17 -7.79
CA LEU A 174 -8.48 -9.34 -7.65
C LEU A 174 -8.05 -8.76 -9.00
N ALA A 175 -8.07 -7.44 -9.13
CA ALA A 175 -7.73 -6.73 -10.35
C ALA A 175 -6.38 -5.99 -10.23
N LEU A 176 -5.62 -5.90 -11.33
CA LEU A 176 -4.50 -4.97 -11.40
C LEU A 176 -5.03 -3.56 -11.65
N ASP A 177 -4.96 -2.69 -10.64
CA ASP A 177 -5.37 -1.29 -10.78
C ASP A 177 -4.32 -0.50 -11.57
N GLY A 178 -3.05 -0.72 -11.29
CA GLY A 178 -2.00 -0.13 -12.11
C GLY A 178 -0.60 -0.25 -11.53
N LEU A 179 0.35 0.16 -12.36
CA LEU A 179 1.77 0.24 -12.06
C LEU A 179 2.13 1.70 -11.82
N LEU A 180 2.74 2.01 -10.67
CA LEU A 180 3.20 3.34 -10.33
C LEU A 180 4.72 3.42 -10.47
N LEU A 181 5.20 4.22 -11.41
CA LEU A 181 6.63 4.47 -11.57
C LEU A 181 7.15 5.37 -10.44
N THR A 182 8.09 4.86 -9.66
CA THR A 182 8.66 5.54 -8.50
C THR A 182 10.15 5.84 -8.69
N MET A 183 10.67 6.79 -7.90
CA MET A 183 12.06 7.23 -7.95
C MET A 183 12.52 7.59 -9.37
N PHE A 184 11.59 8.09 -10.17
CA PHE A 184 11.83 8.48 -11.54
C PHE A 184 12.76 9.70 -11.60
N ASP A 185 13.83 9.59 -12.39
CA ASP A 185 14.77 10.71 -12.65
C ASP A 185 14.89 10.95 -14.15
N MET A 186 14.24 12.01 -14.63
CA MET A 186 14.27 12.41 -16.04
C MET A 186 15.66 12.68 -16.59
N ARG A 187 16.65 12.98 -15.75
CA ARG A 187 18.02 13.29 -16.16
C ARG A 187 18.79 12.04 -16.57
N THR A 188 18.41 10.87 -16.06
CA THR A 188 19.10 9.61 -16.36
C THR A 188 18.44 8.89 -17.54
N ARG A 189 19.28 8.40 -18.46
CA ARG A 189 18.81 7.61 -19.61
C ARG A 189 18.14 6.32 -19.13
N LEU A 190 18.76 5.62 -18.17
CA LEU A 190 18.24 4.37 -17.63
C LEU A 190 16.81 4.51 -17.12
N SER A 191 16.52 5.55 -16.35
CA SER A 191 15.19 5.77 -15.77
C SER A 191 14.13 5.97 -16.87
N ARG A 192 14.48 6.69 -17.93
CA ARG A 192 13.59 6.88 -19.09
C ARG A 192 13.37 5.58 -19.86
N ASP A 193 14.45 4.86 -20.20
CA ASP A 193 14.39 3.61 -20.94
C ASP A 193 13.51 2.57 -20.20
N VAL A 194 13.67 2.44 -18.87
CA VAL A 194 12.83 1.56 -18.04
C VAL A 194 11.37 2.02 -18.02
N ALA A 195 11.11 3.32 -17.87
CA ALA A 195 9.76 3.85 -17.86
C ALA A 195 9.05 3.61 -19.21
N ASP A 196 9.75 3.79 -20.32
CA ASP A 196 9.21 3.58 -21.67
C ASP A 196 8.95 2.10 -21.93
N GLU A 197 9.82 1.20 -21.48
CA GLU A 197 9.60 -0.23 -21.58
C GLU A 197 8.39 -0.70 -20.76
N VAL A 198 8.25 -0.23 -19.50
CA VAL A 198 7.08 -0.53 -18.67
C VAL A 198 5.80 0.00 -19.33
N ARG A 199 5.80 1.22 -19.85
CA ARG A 199 4.64 1.80 -20.55
C ARG A 199 4.29 1.05 -21.83
N SER A 200 5.30 0.67 -22.64
CA SER A 200 5.09 -0.12 -23.86
C SER A 200 4.45 -1.47 -23.56
N ARG A 201 4.89 -2.14 -22.48
CA ARG A 201 4.43 -3.49 -22.13
C ARG A 201 3.07 -3.51 -21.44
N PHE A 202 2.78 -2.53 -20.55
CA PHE A 202 1.59 -2.51 -19.71
C PHE A 202 0.58 -1.42 -20.09
N GLN A 203 0.94 -0.53 -21.01
CA GLN A 203 0.05 0.46 -21.62
C GLN A 203 -0.81 1.22 -20.60
N GLU A 204 -2.13 1.12 -20.70
CA GLU A 204 -3.10 1.80 -19.85
C GLU A 204 -3.08 1.35 -18.37
N LYS A 205 -2.37 0.26 -18.07
CA LYS A 205 -2.15 -0.17 -16.68
C LYS A 205 -1.05 0.62 -15.98
N VAL A 206 -0.30 1.48 -16.66
CA VAL A 206 0.68 2.36 -16.03
C VAL A 206 0.03 3.69 -15.70
N PHE A 207 0.11 4.11 -14.44
CA PHE A 207 -0.37 5.44 -14.04
C PHE A 207 0.39 6.53 -14.81
N LYS A 208 -0.33 7.61 -15.16
CA LYS A 208 0.26 8.76 -15.85
C LYS A 208 1.23 9.51 -14.95
N THR A 209 0.87 9.61 -13.66
CA THR A 209 1.71 10.21 -12.63
C THR A 209 2.93 9.34 -12.35
N THR A 210 4.08 9.99 -12.22
CA THR A 210 5.33 9.35 -11.76
C THR A 210 5.79 10.02 -10.47
N ILE A 211 6.34 9.23 -9.54
CA ILE A 211 6.90 9.75 -8.29
C ILE A 211 8.39 9.98 -8.49
N PRO A 212 8.87 11.23 -8.37
CA PRO A 212 10.28 11.55 -8.59
C PRO A 212 11.16 11.01 -7.47
N ARG A 213 12.45 10.82 -7.76
CA ARG A 213 13.46 10.68 -6.70
C ARG A 213 13.57 12.01 -5.96
N ASN A 214 13.16 12.03 -4.69
CA ASN A 214 13.12 13.25 -3.88
C ASN A 214 13.48 12.92 -2.43
N VAL A 215 14.49 13.62 -1.90
CA VAL A 215 15.00 13.41 -0.54
C VAL A 215 13.92 13.70 0.51
N ARG A 216 13.06 14.69 0.28
CA ARG A 216 11.98 15.06 1.19
C ARG A 216 10.99 13.92 1.45
N ILE A 217 10.71 13.08 0.43
CA ILE A 217 9.89 11.87 0.60
C ILE A 217 10.54 10.88 1.58
N SER A 218 11.88 10.81 1.60
CA SER A 218 12.62 9.91 2.49
C SER A 218 12.78 10.49 3.89
N GLU A 219 12.78 11.82 4.04
CA GLU A 219 12.88 12.50 5.33
C GLU A 219 11.56 12.53 6.09
N ALA A 220 10.46 12.75 5.42
CA ALA A 220 9.12 12.92 6.01
C ALA A 220 8.74 11.81 7.02
N PRO A 221 8.99 10.49 6.75
CA PRO A 221 8.70 9.43 7.70
C PRO A 221 9.46 9.54 9.01
N SER A 222 10.68 10.11 9.04
CA SER A 222 11.44 10.32 10.29
C SER A 222 10.79 11.35 11.22
N HIS A 223 9.87 12.15 10.69
CA HIS A 223 9.06 13.11 11.42
C HIS A 223 7.62 12.61 11.66
N GLY A 224 7.30 11.36 11.27
CA GLY A 224 5.96 10.82 11.38
C GLY A 224 4.93 11.56 10.52
N MET A 225 5.34 12.12 9.39
CA MET A 225 4.51 12.99 8.55
C MET A 225 4.40 12.49 7.10
N PRO A 226 3.21 12.51 6.49
CA PRO A 226 3.10 12.44 5.03
C PRO A 226 3.79 13.65 4.38
N ILE A 227 4.32 13.47 3.17
CA ILE A 227 5.06 14.52 2.44
C ILE A 227 4.25 15.79 2.24
N GLN A 228 2.94 15.67 2.09
CA GLN A 228 2.01 16.79 1.90
C GLN A 228 1.96 17.74 3.10
N TYR A 229 2.27 17.23 4.29
CA TYR A 229 2.32 18.00 5.53
C TYR A 229 3.75 18.35 5.94
N TYR A 230 4.74 17.56 5.50
CA TYR A 230 6.15 17.79 5.80
C TYR A 230 6.75 18.91 4.93
N ASP A 231 6.52 18.85 3.61
CA ASP A 231 7.02 19.84 2.64
C ASP A 231 6.02 19.99 1.48
N THR A 232 5.04 20.89 1.68
CA THR A 232 3.95 21.13 0.74
C THR A 232 4.42 21.63 -0.64
N ALA A 233 5.57 22.32 -0.71
CA ALA A 233 6.11 22.88 -1.93
C ALA A 233 7.03 21.89 -2.70
N SER A 234 7.33 20.73 -2.11
CA SER A 234 8.23 19.77 -2.75
C SER A 234 7.62 19.12 -4.00
N LEU A 235 8.49 18.72 -4.92
CA LEU A 235 8.08 17.91 -6.08
C LEU A 235 7.43 16.58 -5.65
N GLY A 236 7.84 16.03 -4.51
CA GLY A 236 7.26 14.83 -3.93
C GLY A 236 5.80 15.03 -3.50
N SER A 237 5.50 16.13 -2.81
CA SER A 237 4.15 16.52 -2.42
C SER A 237 3.24 16.70 -3.65
N THR A 238 3.69 17.48 -4.62
CA THR A 238 2.97 17.69 -5.89
C THR A 238 2.69 16.37 -6.60
N ALA A 239 3.67 15.47 -6.68
CA ALA A 239 3.52 14.19 -7.36
C ALA A 239 2.48 13.29 -6.66
N TYR A 240 2.52 13.16 -5.33
CA TYR A 240 1.55 12.35 -4.61
C TYR A 240 0.14 12.96 -4.61
N ASN A 241 0.00 14.28 -4.62
CA ASN A 241 -1.29 14.94 -4.80
C ASN A 241 -1.88 14.66 -6.19
N ASN A 242 -1.06 14.73 -7.24
CA ASN A 242 -1.48 14.36 -8.59
C ASN A 242 -1.86 12.88 -8.69
N PHE A 243 -1.12 12.01 -8.02
CA PHE A 243 -1.43 10.57 -7.97
C PHE A 243 -2.75 10.31 -7.24
N ALA A 244 -3.01 10.98 -6.11
CA ALA A 244 -4.28 10.88 -5.41
C ALA A 244 -5.47 11.30 -6.30
N MET A 245 -5.34 12.42 -7.02
CA MET A 245 -6.35 12.86 -7.98
C MET A 245 -6.55 11.87 -9.12
N GLU A 246 -5.47 11.24 -9.64
CA GLU A 246 -5.56 10.24 -10.70
C GLU A 246 -6.29 8.98 -10.21
N VAL A 247 -5.99 8.49 -9.01
CA VAL A 247 -6.66 7.34 -8.39
C VAL A 247 -8.15 7.63 -8.17
N LEU A 248 -8.49 8.80 -7.64
CA LEU A 248 -9.88 9.20 -7.39
C LEU A 248 -10.70 9.23 -8.70
N LYS A 249 -10.18 9.88 -9.74
CA LYS A 249 -10.84 9.94 -11.07
C LYS A 249 -11.02 8.56 -11.69
N LYS A 250 -10.03 7.67 -11.54
CA LYS A 250 -10.08 6.32 -12.09
C LYS A 250 -11.17 5.47 -11.43
N CYS A 251 -11.44 5.68 -10.15
CA CYS A 251 -12.52 5.00 -9.44
C CYS A 251 -13.89 5.51 -9.88
N GLN A 252 -14.08 6.83 -9.99
CA GLN A 252 -15.34 7.43 -10.44
C GLN A 252 -15.73 6.99 -11.85
N ASN A 253 -14.77 6.85 -12.76
CA ASN A 253 -15.02 6.41 -14.14
C ASN A 253 -15.33 4.90 -14.26
N LYS A 254 -15.14 4.11 -13.22
CA LYS A 254 -15.52 2.67 -13.22
C LYS A 254 -16.93 2.45 -12.67
N GLU A 255 -17.50 3.43 -11.98
CA GLU A 255 -18.84 3.39 -11.40
C GLU A 255 -19.90 4.04 -12.31
N ALA A 256 -19.45 4.79 -13.33
CA ALA A 256 -20.27 5.39 -14.37
C ALA A 256 -20.40 4.48 -15.60
#